data_3728618e5ebb82c48e016cb01adb5095
#
_entry.id   3728618e5ebb82c48e016cb01adb5095
#
_cell.length_a   1.000
_cell.length_b   1.000
_cell.length_c   1.000
_cell.angle_alpha   90.00
_cell.angle_beta   90.00
_cell.angle_gamma   90.00
#
_symmetry.space_group_name_H-M   'P 1'
#
loop_
_entity.id
_entity.type
_entity.pdbx_description
1 polymer ?
#
loop_
_entity_poly.entity_id
_entity_poly.type
_entity_poly.pdbx_seq_one_letter_code
_entity_poly.pdbx_strand_id
1 'polypeptide(L)'
;MAHLLNPLATTSQIYHKSSFSSLPKDLQDTIFITSQCLTQAAGQLLELPQSVTAQANVILARYWLVDSPMANEFSDTSAAALYLVAKMGPQPRSSRDISNVYAYLLSESSLFLRTPESPKNDPRSYYVPEADYHAFQTRILAIEARILYTLSFDTHVSLPHPLAVTYLQTLDFLAQPKSIISLRTIQYLNAALLSPQMLYLTHQPHALATAAIYNAARDTPSHFGENKGIKFTFKTGNARYQCVLQDRAHYERTKASRQNSTDSVSSNESTKTEKSSH
;
A
#
# COMPACT_ATOMS: atom_id res chain seq x y z
N MET A 1 -22.89 -1.22 -12.40
CA MET A 1 -22.05 -0.33 -11.53
C MET A 1 -21.56 -1.00 -10.25
N ALA A 2 -22.22 -2.05 -9.75
CA ALA A 2 -21.79 -2.76 -8.52
C ALA A 2 -20.37 -3.35 -8.57
N HIS A 3 -19.88 -3.71 -9.75
CA HIS A 3 -18.53 -4.31 -9.93
C HIS A 3 -17.34 -3.35 -9.74
N LEU A 4 -17.59 -2.05 -9.54
CA LEU A 4 -16.53 -1.06 -9.32
C LEU A 4 -16.35 -0.69 -7.84
N LEU A 5 -17.08 -1.34 -6.95
CA LEU A 5 -17.03 -1.09 -5.51
C LEU A 5 -16.34 -2.25 -4.80
N ASN A 6 -15.52 -1.92 -3.80
CA ASN A 6 -14.91 -2.87 -2.90
C ASN A 6 -15.63 -2.87 -1.54
N PRO A 7 -15.71 -4.01 -0.83
CA PRO A 7 -16.04 -3.99 0.58
C PRO A 7 -14.99 -3.17 1.33
N LEU A 8 -15.45 -2.23 2.15
CA LEU A 8 -14.56 -1.38 2.96
C LEU A 8 -14.43 -1.93 4.38
N ALA A 9 -13.23 -1.79 4.92
CA ALA A 9 -12.96 -2.06 6.32
C ALA A 9 -13.76 -1.12 7.23
N THR A 10 -14.37 -1.65 8.27
CA THR A 10 -15.01 -0.87 9.32
C THR A 10 -13.97 -0.30 10.27
N THR A 11 -14.31 0.81 10.95
CA THR A 11 -13.45 1.37 12.00
C THR A 11 -13.18 0.37 13.12
N SER A 12 -14.17 -0.46 13.45
CA SER A 12 -14.05 -1.55 14.42
C SER A 12 -12.98 -2.57 14.01
N GLN A 13 -13.00 -3.04 12.76
CA GLN A 13 -12.00 -3.98 12.25
C GLN A 13 -10.57 -3.40 12.30
N ILE A 14 -10.40 -2.14 11.90
CA ILE A 14 -9.09 -1.48 11.94
C ILE A 14 -8.60 -1.31 13.38
N TYR A 15 -9.49 -0.98 14.31
CA TYR A 15 -9.16 -0.88 15.72
C TYR A 15 -8.80 -2.24 16.32
N HIS A 16 -9.60 -3.26 16.04
CA HIS A 16 -9.34 -4.62 16.52
C HIS A 16 -8.04 -5.19 15.98
N LYS A 17 -7.67 -4.93 14.73
CA LYS A 17 -6.36 -5.34 14.19
C LYS A 17 -5.21 -4.88 15.07
N SER A 18 -5.25 -3.64 15.56
CA SER A 18 -4.18 -3.10 16.43
C SER A 18 -4.18 -3.72 17.83
N SER A 19 -5.29 -4.28 18.30
CA SER A 19 -5.43 -4.88 19.62
C SER A 19 -5.22 -6.40 19.66
N PHE A 20 -5.32 -7.12 18.52
CA PHE A 20 -5.13 -8.56 18.46
C PHE A 20 -3.68 -9.02 18.54
N SER A 21 -2.73 -8.13 18.38
CA SER A 21 -1.32 -8.46 18.41
C SER A 21 -0.66 -7.86 19.66
N SER A 22 0.07 -8.68 20.41
CA SER A 22 0.95 -8.22 21.48
C SER A 22 2.19 -7.46 20.96
N LEU A 23 2.35 -7.36 19.63
CA LEU A 23 3.47 -6.69 18.99
C LEU A 23 3.30 -5.16 19.02
N PRO A 24 4.39 -4.41 19.21
CA PRO A 24 4.39 -2.96 19.00
C PRO A 24 3.87 -2.61 17.60
N LYS A 25 3.17 -1.48 17.50
CA LYS A 25 2.56 -1.04 16.23
C LYS A 25 3.58 -0.90 15.10
N ASP A 26 4.76 -0.35 15.39
CA ASP A 26 5.82 -0.15 14.40
C ASP A 26 6.29 -1.48 13.81
N LEU A 27 6.34 -2.54 14.62
CA LEU A 27 6.69 -3.87 14.14
C LEU A 27 5.57 -4.49 13.30
N GLN A 28 4.30 -4.29 13.68
CA GLN A 28 3.17 -4.72 12.87
C GLN A 28 3.17 -4.04 11.50
N ASP A 29 3.41 -2.73 11.46
CA ASP A 29 3.48 -1.95 10.22
C ASP A 29 4.67 -2.40 9.36
N THR A 30 5.82 -2.71 9.97
CA THR A 30 7.00 -3.25 9.29
C THR A 30 6.71 -4.61 8.66
N ILE A 31 6.11 -5.54 9.40
CA ILE A 31 5.72 -6.86 8.89
C ILE A 31 4.73 -6.71 7.73
N PHE A 32 3.75 -5.81 7.87
CA PHE A 32 2.79 -5.53 6.80
C PHE A 32 3.49 -5.02 5.53
N ILE A 33 4.31 -3.97 5.62
CA ILE A 33 5.03 -3.42 4.48
C ILE A 33 5.92 -4.48 3.84
N THR A 34 6.67 -5.22 4.65
CA THR A 34 7.59 -6.26 4.16
C THR A 34 6.86 -7.32 3.36
N SER A 35 5.71 -7.80 3.84
CA SER A 35 4.94 -8.82 3.13
C SER A 35 4.30 -8.28 1.85
N GLN A 36 3.83 -7.02 1.85
CA GLN A 36 3.32 -6.38 0.64
C GLN A 36 4.42 -6.21 -0.40
N CYS A 37 5.61 -5.77 0.02
CA CYS A 37 6.77 -5.64 -0.86
C CYS A 37 7.25 -7.01 -1.36
N LEU A 38 7.22 -8.05 -0.53
CA LEU A 38 7.56 -9.42 -0.91
C LEU A 38 6.60 -9.95 -1.98
N THR A 39 5.28 -9.74 -1.81
CA THR A 39 4.26 -10.08 -2.80
C THR A 39 4.51 -9.36 -4.13
N GLN A 40 4.86 -8.07 -4.07
CA GLN A 40 5.16 -7.27 -5.26
C GLN A 40 6.43 -7.77 -5.97
N ALA A 41 7.50 -8.04 -5.24
CA ALA A 41 8.75 -8.57 -5.79
C ALA A 41 8.55 -9.97 -6.42
N ALA A 42 7.83 -10.85 -5.73
CA ALA A 42 7.50 -12.17 -6.24
C ALA A 42 6.67 -12.10 -7.53
N GLY A 43 5.67 -11.21 -7.58
CA GLY A 43 4.86 -10.97 -8.78
C GLY A 43 5.72 -10.52 -9.99
N GLN A 44 6.69 -9.65 -9.75
CA GLN A 44 7.62 -9.20 -10.80
C GLN A 44 8.53 -10.33 -11.30
N LEU A 45 9.12 -11.13 -10.40
CA LEU A 45 9.97 -12.26 -10.78
C LEU A 45 9.20 -13.38 -11.49
N LEU A 46 7.91 -13.54 -11.17
CA LEU A 46 7.00 -14.46 -11.85
C LEU A 46 6.45 -13.90 -13.17
N GLU A 47 6.84 -12.67 -13.55
CA GLU A 47 6.32 -11.97 -14.72
C GLU A 47 4.79 -11.89 -14.76
N LEU A 48 4.17 -11.71 -13.58
CA LEU A 48 2.73 -11.54 -13.47
C LEU A 48 2.32 -10.10 -13.83
N PRO A 49 1.16 -9.93 -14.48
CA PRO A 49 0.61 -8.60 -14.69
C PRO A 49 0.44 -7.83 -13.36
N GLN A 50 0.69 -6.53 -13.36
CA GLN A 50 0.52 -5.69 -12.16
C GLN A 50 -0.90 -5.78 -11.57
N SER A 51 -1.92 -6.03 -12.39
CA SER A 51 -3.29 -6.24 -11.93
C SER A 51 -3.42 -7.46 -11.01
N VAL A 52 -2.74 -8.56 -11.34
CA VAL A 52 -2.73 -9.80 -10.54
C VAL A 52 -1.98 -9.57 -9.24
N THR A 53 -0.80 -8.96 -9.31
CA THR A 53 0.01 -8.68 -8.12
C THR A 53 -0.68 -7.69 -7.18
N ALA A 54 -1.29 -6.63 -7.72
CA ALA A 54 -2.05 -5.67 -6.93
C ALA A 54 -3.28 -6.30 -6.27
N GLN A 55 -3.99 -7.18 -6.97
CA GLN A 55 -5.10 -7.94 -6.41
C GLN A 55 -4.63 -8.84 -5.25
N ALA A 56 -3.50 -9.54 -5.42
CA ALA A 56 -2.91 -10.37 -4.36
C ALA A 56 -2.56 -9.53 -3.11
N ASN A 57 -1.98 -8.35 -3.30
CA ASN A 57 -1.69 -7.41 -2.22
C ASN A 57 -2.96 -6.97 -1.48
N VAL A 58 -4.06 -6.69 -2.18
CA VAL A 58 -5.34 -6.33 -1.53
C VAL A 58 -5.94 -7.51 -0.77
N ILE A 59 -5.89 -8.72 -1.33
CA ILE A 59 -6.38 -9.94 -0.66
C ILE A 59 -5.56 -10.22 0.60
N LEU A 60 -4.23 -10.11 0.54
CA LEU A 60 -3.34 -10.25 1.68
C LEU A 60 -3.68 -9.22 2.78
N ALA A 61 -3.92 -7.97 2.39
CA ALA A 61 -4.31 -6.92 3.33
C ALA A 61 -5.69 -7.18 3.96
N ARG A 62 -6.68 -7.67 3.19
CA ARG A 62 -8.00 -8.07 3.71
C ARG A 62 -7.88 -9.22 4.71
N TYR A 63 -7.07 -10.22 4.39
CA TYR A 63 -6.83 -11.35 5.28
C TYR A 63 -6.24 -10.88 6.61
N TRP A 64 -5.24 -10.01 6.60
CA TRP A 64 -4.60 -9.49 7.81
C TRP A 64 -5.44 -8.46 8.58
N LEU A 65 -6.54 -8.02 8.03
CA LEU A 65 -7.53 -7.23 8.77
C LEU A 65 -8.35 -8.10 9.73
N VAL A 66 -8.52 -9.38 9.40
CA VAL A 66 -9.39 -10.32 10.12
C VAL A 66 -8.60 -11.33 10.93
N ASP A 67 -7.47 -11.81 10.39
CA ASP A 67 -6.62 -12.81 11.05
C ASP A 67 -5.28 -12.19 11.52
N SER A 68 -4.72 -12.76 12.57
CA SER A 68 -3.46 -12.27 13.13
C SER A 68 -2.28 -12.59 12.19
N PRO A 69 -1.40 -11.63 11.89
CA PRO A 69 -0.17 -11.89 11.14
C PRO A 69 0.79 -12.85 11.84
N MET A 70 0.55 -13.13 13.14
CA MET A 70 1.33 -14.07 13.94
C MET A 70 0.85 -15.52 13.84
N ALA A 71 -0.29 -15.76 13.18
CA ALA A 71 -0.85 -17.11 13.05
C ALA A 71 -0.09 -17.98 12.04
N ASN A 72 0.55 -17.36 11.05
CA ASN A 72 1.34 -18.02 10.02
C ASN A 72 2.57 -17.18 9.72
N GLU A 73 3.57 -17.78 9.08
CA GLU A 73 4.71 -17.03 8.58
C GLU A 73 4.26 -16.04 7.48
N PHE A 74 4.76 -14.82 7.57
CA PHE A 74 4.34 -13.72 6.66
C PHE A 74 4.70 -14.02 5.19
N SER A 75 5.81 -14.73 4.96
CA SER A 75 6.25 -15.14 3.63
C SER A 75 5.33 -16.20 3.02
N ASP A 76 4.95 -17.22 3.79
CA ASP A 76 4.02 -18.27 3.37
C ASP A 76 2.63 -17.67 3.10
N THR A 77 2.19 -16.71 3.93
CA THR A 77 0.92 -16.00 3.74
C THR A 77 0.92 -15.15 2.47
N SER A 78 2.03 -14.45 2.20
CA SER A 78 2.25 -13.70 0.95
C SER A 78 2.22 -14.63 -0.26
N ALA A 79 2.92 -15.77 -0.19
CA ALA A 79 2.97 -16.78 -1.25
C ALA A 79 1.58 -17.38 -1.54
N ALA A 80 0.81 -17.71 -0.49
CA ALA A 80 -0.53 -18.25 -0.62
C ALA A 80 -1.51 -17.25 -1.27
N ALA A 81 -1.45 -15.97 -0.87
CA ALA A 81 -2.26 -14.92 -1.49
C ALA A 81 -1.92 -14.72 -2.98
N LEU A 82 -0.62 -14.71 -3.31
CA LEU A 82 -0.17 -14.58 -4.69
C LEU A 82 -0.57 -15.80 -5.53
N TYR A 83 -0.41 -17.01 -4.99
CA TYR A 83 -0.79 -18.26 -5.64
C TYR A 83 -2.31 -18.30 -5.92
N LEU A 84 -3.13 -17.96 -4.92
CA LEU A 84 -4.58 -17.90 -5.04
C LEU A 84 -5.01 -17.01 -6.21
N VAL A 85 -4.46 -15.79 -6.30
CA VAL A 85 -4.85 -14.86 -7.37
C VAL A 85 -4.26 -15.25 -8.72
N ALA A 86 -3.02 -15.70 -8.76
CA ALA A 86 -2.35 -16.09 -9.99
C ALA A 86 -3.06 -17.26 -10.68
N LYS A 87 -3.52 -18.27 -9.92
CA LYS A 87 -4.21 -19.43 -10.51
C LYS A 87 -5.60 -19.09 -11.10
N MET A 88 -6.24 -18.02 -10.60
CA MET A 88 -7.50 -17.50 -11.13
C MET A 88 -7.30 -16.49 -12.27
N GLY A 89 -6.10 -16.01 -12.42
CA GLY A 89 -5.74 -14.96 -13.38
C GLY A 89 -5.52 -15.50 -14.80
N PRO A 90 -5.23 -14.59 -15.75
CA PRO A 90 -5.00 -14.95 -17.15
C PRO A 90 -3.69 -15.72 -17.40
N GLN A 91 -2.76 -15.67 -16.46
CA GLN A 91 -1.44 -16.32 -16.54
C GLN A 91 -1.19 -17.12 -15.25
N PRO A 92 -1.78 -18.32 -15.11
CA PRO A 92 -1.58 -19.14 -13.93
C PRO A 92 -0.11 -19.54 -13.79
N ARG A 93 0.40 -19.53 -12.55
CA ARG A 93 1.74 -20.00 -12.21
C ARG A 93 1.65 -21.25 -11.36
N SER A 94 2.61 -22.17 -11.55
CA SER A 94 2.65 -23.38 -10.74
C SER A 94 3.10 -23.07 -9.31
N SER A 95 2.70 -23.92 -8.37
CA SER A 95 3.21 -23.84 -7.00
C SER A 95 4.72 -24.02 -6.91
N ARG A 96 5.32 -24.73 -7.90
CA ARG A 96 6.75 -24.92 -8.02
C ARG A 96 7.47 -23.61 -8.36
N ASP A 97 6.94 -22.83 -9.33
CA ASP A 97 7.51 -21.54 -9.70
C ASP A 97 7.48 -20.58 -8.51
N ILE A 98 6.36 -20.55 -7.79
CA ILE A 98 6.22 -19.73 -6.58
C ILE A 98 7.21 -20.18 -5.50
N SER A 99 7.35 -21.48 -5.26
CA SER A 99 8.32 -22.02 -4.30
C SER A 99 9.74 -21.56 -4.61
N ASN A 100 10.18 -21.68 -5.87
CA ASN A 100 11.52 -21.26 -6.27
C ASN A 100 11.75 -19.76 -6.13
N VAL A 101 10.75 -18.94 -6.50
CA VAL A 101 10.84 -17.47 -6.38
C VAL A 101 10.89 -17.03 -4.92
N TYR A 102 10.07 -17.62 -4.04
CA TYR A 102 10.11 -17.29 -2.61
C TYR A 102 11.40 -17.77 -1.94
N ALA A 103 11.89 -18.95 -2.31
CA ALA A 103 13.18 -19.43 -1.84
C ALA A 103 14.33 -18.47 -2.24
N TYR A 104 14.30 -17.93 -3.46
CA TYR A 104 15.23 -16.89 -3.89
C TYR A 104 15.08 -15.62 -3.08
N LEU A 105 13.88 -15.08 -2.97
CA LEU A 105 13.63 -13.79 -2.30
C LEU A 105 14.01 -13.81 -0.81
N LEU A 106 13.88 -14.97 -0.16
CA LEU A 106 14.23 -15.16 1.26
C LEU A 106 15.68 -15.57 1.47
N SER A 107 16.43 -15.87 0.39
CA SER A 107 17.84 -16.24 0.49
C SER A 107 18.72 -15.01 0.76
N GLU A 108 19.89 -15.23 1.35
CA GLU A 108 20.91 -14.19 1.54
C GLU A 108 21.40 -13.56 0.22
N SER A 109 21.10 -14.20 -0.86
CA SER A 109 21.48 -13.82 -2.24
C SER A 109 20.59 -12.75 -2.82
N SER A 110 19.40 -12.58 -2.27
CA SER A 110 18.39 -11.69 -2.78
C SER A 110 18.72 -10.25 -2.42
N LEU A 111 18.60 -9.34 -3.39
CA LEU A 111 18.65 -7.90 -3.15
C LEU A 111 17.50 -7.41 -2.25
N PHE A 112 16.45 -8.23 -2.08
CA PHE A 112 15.29 -7.90 -1.25
C PHE A 112 15.65 -7.85 0.25
N LEU A 113 16.53 -8.75 0.71
CA LEU A 113 16.96 -8.84 2.12
C LEU A 113 18.38 -8.31 2.34
N ARG A 114 19.05 -7.80 1.32
CA ARG A 114 20.50 -7.52 1.35
C ARG A 114 20.88 -6.15 1.88
N THR A 115 21.96 -6.15 2.65
CA THR A 115 22.97 -5.08 2.68
C THR A 115 24.02 -5.33 1.57
N PRO A 116 24.63 -4.28 0.94
CA PRO A 116 25.37 -4.38 -0.32
C PRO A 116 26.71 -5.17 -0.32
N GLU A 117 27.05 -5.90 0.72
CA GLU A 117 28.39 -6.49 0.93
C GLU A 117 28.52 -8.02 0.77
N SER A 118 27.53 -8.74 0.25
CA SER A 118 27.58 -10.21 0.24
C SER A 118 27.94 -10.84 -1.11
N PRO A 119 28.49 -12.08 -1.12
CA PRO A 119 29.16 -12.68 -2.26
C PRO A 119 28.24 -13.11 -3.41
N LYS A 120 28.85 -13.33 -4.56
CA LYS A 120 28.20 -13.74 -5.82
C LYS A 120 27.57 -15.13 -5.68
N ASN A 121 26.35 -15.29 -6.22
CA ASN A 121 25.58 -16.52 -6.13
C ASN A 121 25.55 -17.35 -7.41
N ASP A 122 25.51 -18.67 -7.21
CA ASP A 122 25.21 -19.64 -8.23
C ASP A 122 23.67 -19.68 -8.47
N PRO A 123 23.17 -19.43 -9.70
CA PRO A 123 21.75 -19.53 -10.04
C PRO A 123 21.11 -20.88 -9.70
N ARG A 124 21.94 -21.95 -9.59
CA ARG A 124 21.48 -23.30 -9.24
C ARG A 124 21.04 -23.43 -7.77
N SER A 125 21.43 -22.50 -6.89
CA SER A 125 21.12 -22.53 -5.46
C SER A 125 19.63 -22.25 -5.15
N TYR A 126 18.83 -21.83 -6.15
CA TYR A 126 17.41 -21.47 -5.95
C TYR A 126 16.43 -22.58 -6.29
N TYR A 127 16.90 -23.69 -6.83
CA TYR A 127 16.03 -24.83 -7.08
C TYR A 127 15.75 -25.56 -5.75
N VAL A 128 14.50 -25.49 -5.32
CA VAL A 128 14.07 -26.10 -4.05
C VAL A 128 14.03 -27.64 -4.20
N PRO A 129 14.69 -28.40 -3.29
CA PRO A 129 14.60 -29.86 -3.27
C PRO A 129 13.13 -30.35 -3.18
N GLU A 130 12.87 -31.57 -3.66
CA GLU A 130 11.50 -32.11 -3.76
C GLU A 130 10.79 -32.19 -2.39
N ALA A 131 11.52 -32.59 -1.35
CA ALA A 131 10.98 -32.69 0.01
C ALA A 131 10.55 -31.32 0.55
N ASP A 132 11.39 -30.28 0.37
CA ASP A 132 11.12 -28.93 0.83
C ASP A 132 9.98 -28.29 0.03
N TYR A 133 9.93 -28.59 -1.29
CA TYR A 133 8.83 -28.17 -2.14
C TYR A 133 7.50 -28.75 -1.68
N HIS A 134 7.41 -30.04 -1.39
CA HIS A 134 6.17 -30.65 -0.90
C HIS A 134 5.74 -30.09 0.45
N ALA A 135 6.69 -29.83 1.35
CA ALA A 135 6.41 -29.18 2.63
C ALA A 135 5.88 -27.75 2.42
N PHE A 136 6.51 -26.97 1.56
CA PHE A 136 6.06 -25.63 1.19
C PHE A 136 4.67 -25.65 0.55
N GLN A 137 4.45 -26.53 -0.44
CA GLN A 137 3.18 -26.68 -1.13
C GLN A 137 2.04 -27.00 -0.14
N THR A 138 2.27 -27.90 0.80
CA THR A 138 1.29 -28.24 1.83
C THR A 138 0.93 -27.02 2.69
N ARG A 139 1.92 -26.23 3.12
CA ARG A 139 1.70 -25.02 3.90
C ARG A 139 0.91 -23.97 3.13
N ILE A 140 1.31 -23.64 1.90
CA ILE A 140 0.62 -22.60 1.12
C ILE A 140 -0.82 -22.99 0.77
N LEU A 141 -1.11 -24.27 0.49
CA LEU A 141 -2.47 -24.73 0.23
C LEU A 141 -3.36 -24.66 1.48
N ALA A 142 -2.81 -24.97 2.65
CA ALA A 142 -3.53 -24.82 3.91
C ALA A 142 -3.85 -23.34 4.20
N ILE A 143 -2.87 -22.45 3.99
CA ILE A 143 -3.07 -21.01 4.18
C ILE A 143 -4.02 -20.44 3.12
N GLU A 144 -3.95 -20.90 1.87
CA GLU A 144 -4.87 -20.51 0.80
C GLU A 144 -6.32 -20.83 1.20
N ALA A 145 -6.58 -22.05 1.66
CA ALA A 145 -7.89 -22.44 2.16
C ALA A 145 -8.35 -21.52 3.31
N ARG A 146 -7.45 -21.22 4.25
CA ARG A 146 -7.74 -20.32 5.36
C ARG A 146 -8.06 -18.89 4.89
N ILE A 147 -7.33 -18.34 3.91
CA ILE A 147 -7.63 -17.05 3.28
C ILE A 147 -9.03 -17.06 2.69
N LEU A 148 -9.38 -18.09 1.91
CA LEU A 148 -10.71 -18.22 1.29
C LEU A 148 -11.82 -18.26 2.33
N TYR A 149 -11.69 -19.07 3.38
CA TYR A 149 -12.67 -19.12 4.48
C TYR A 149 -12.80 -17.78 5.20
N THR A 150 -11.67 -17.15 5.53
CA THR A 150 -11.65 -15.86 6.25
C THR A 150 -12.33 -14.75 5.44
N LEU A 151 -12.17 -14.77 4.12
CA LEU A 151 -12.78 -13.81 3.20
C LEU A 151 -14.17 -14.26 2.68
N SER A 152 -14.74 -15.36 3.20
CA SER A 152 -16.01 -15.91 2.73
C SER A 152 -16.04 -16.12 1.21
N PHE A 153 -14.90 -16.51 0.63
CA PHE A 153 -14.68 -16.71 -0.81
C PHE A 153 -14.84 -15.43 -1.67
N ASP A 154 -14.93 -14.25 -1.04
CA ASP A 154 -14.93 -12.98 -1.78
C ASP A 154 -13.49 -12.57 -2.17
N THR A 155 -13.07 -13.04 -3.34
CA THR A 155 -11.78 -12.73 -3.96
C THR A 155 -11.86 -11.58 -4.96
N HIS A 156 -13.04 -10.98 -5.14
CA HIS A 156 -13.21 -9.87 -6.07
C HIS A 156 -12.52 -8.59 -5.54
N VAL A 157 -11.72 -7.97 -6.40
CA VAL A 157 -11.04 -6.70 -6.13
C VAL A 157 -11.17 -5.77 -7.31
N SER A 158 -11.82 -4.64 -7.12
CA SER A 158 -11.80 -3.52 -8.08
C SER A 158 -10.58 -2.65 -7.81
N LEU A 159 -9.67 -2.57 -8.80
CA LEU A 159 -8.47 -1.76 -8.71
C LEU A 159 -8.73 -0.32 -9.20
N PRO A 160 -8.10 0.69 -8.60
CA PRO A 160 -8.23 2.09 -9.02
C PRO A 160 -7.48 2.42 -10.33
N HIS A 161 -6.53 1.57 -10.76
CA HIS A 161 -5.67 1.82 -11.92
C HIS A 161 -6.46 2.02 -13.24
N PRO A 162 -7.42 1.14 -13.60
CA PRO A 162 -8.21 1.35 -14.84
C PRO A 162 -9.03 2.65 -14.80
N LEU A 163 -9.60 2.99 -13.62
CA LEU A 163 -10.34 4.25 -13.45
C LEU A 163 -9.43 5.46 -13.57
N ALA A 164 -8.22 5.40 -13.00
CA ALA A 164 -7.23 6.46 -13.13
C ALA A 164 -6.85 6.70 -14.59
N VAL A 165 -6.64 5.63 -15.38
CA VAL A 165 -6.35 5.76 -16.81
C VAL A 165 -7.52 6.43 -17.55
N THR A 166 -8.76 6.02 -17.29
CA THR A 166 -9.95 6.64 -17.89
C THR A 166 -10.06 8.13 -17.51
N TYR A 167 -9.81 8.49 -16.27
CA TYR A 167 -9.82 9.89 -15.82
C TYR A 167 -8.69 10.70 -16.45
N LEU A 168 -7.48 10.14 -16.57
CA LEU A 168 -6.34 10.79 -17.22
C LEU A 168 -6.60 11.01 -18.72
N GLN A 169 -7.27 10.07 -19.41
CA GLN A 169 -7.72 10.23 -20.79
C GLN A 169 -8.70 11.39 -20.91
N THR A 170 -9.71 11.43 -20.07
CA THR A 170 -10.73 12.50 -20.06
C THR A 170 -10.13 13.88 -19.78
N LEU A 171 -9.05 13.93 -18.99
CA LEU A 171 -8.34 15.16 -18.61
C LEU A 171 -7.23 15.54 -19.62
N ASP A 172 -7.01 14.75 -20.65
CA ASP A 172 -5.93 14.92 -21.64
C ASP A 172 -4.53 14.97 -21.00
N PHE A 173 -4.27 14.07 -20.04
CA PHE A 173 -2.98 13.96 -19.35
C PHE A 173 -2.10 12.81 -19.84
N LEU A 174 -2.52 12.08 -20.87
CA LEU A 174 -1.71 10.99 -21.46
C LEU A 174 -0.74 11.47 -22.52
N ALA A 175 -1.04 12.60 -23.20
CA ALA A 175 -0.18 13.16 -24.24
C ALA A 175 1.03 13.90 -23.64
N GLN A 176 2.15 13.91 -24.36
CA GLN A 176 3.31 14.74 -24.02
C GLN A 176 2.96 16.24 -24.11
N PRO A 177 3.47 17.09 -23.22
CA PRO A 177 4.40 16.83 -22.11
C PRO A 177 3.71 16.36 -20.79
N LYS A 178 2.40 16.23 -20.77
CA LYS A 178 1.62 15.93 -19.56
C LYS A 178 1.70 14.46 -19.10
N SER A 179 2.32 13.58 -19.87
CA SER A 179 2.49 12.15 -19.56
C SER A 179 3.23 11.89 -18.23
N ILE A 180 3.99 12.87 -17.73
CA ILE A 180 4.64 12.79 -16.42
C ILE A 180 3.60 12.69 -15.29
N ILE A 181 2.43 13.31 -15.44
CA ILE A 181 1.33 13.26 -14.47
C ILE A 181 0.76 11.84 -14.43
N SER A 182 0.60 11.19 -15.59
CA SER A 182 0.10 9.82 -15.66
C SER A 182 1.07 8.84 -14.97
N LEU A 183 2.37 8.96 -15.21
CA LEU A 183 3.40 8.16 -14.54
C LEU A 183 3.35 8.36 -13.02
N ARG A 184 3.32 9.61 -12.56
CA ARG A 184 3.22 9.95 -11.14
C ARG A 184 1.95 9.41 -10.51
N THR A 185 0.81 9.46 -11.21
CA THR A 185 -0.45 8.90 -10.73
C THR A 185 -0.34 7.42 -10.44
N ILE A 186 0.25 6.63 -11.36
CA ILE A 186 0.47 5.20 -11.15
C ILE A 186 1.43 4.95 -9.99
N GLN A 187 2.49 5.75 -9.85
CA GLN A 187 3.42 5.65 -8.71
C GLN A 187 2.70 5.91 -7.37
N TYR A 188 1.80 6.90 -7.29
CA TYR A 188 1.00 7.15 -6.09
C TYR A 188 0.05 6.00 -5.76
N LEU A 189 -0.60 5.41 -6.77
CA LEU A 189 -1.47 4.24 -6.57
C LEU A 189 -0.68 3.03 -6.06
N ASN A 190 0.50 2.77 -6.63
CA ASN A 190 1.36 1.67 -6.18
C ASN A 190 1.90 1.92 -4.75
N ALA A 191 2.29 3.15 -4.42
CA ALA A 191 2.70 3.51 -3.07
C ALA A 191 1.55 3.36 -2.05
N ALA A 192 0.34 3.77 -2.43
CA ALA A 192 -0.85 3.60 -1.60
C ALA A 192 -1.20 2.12 -1.36
N LEU A 193 -0.94 1.24 -2.35
CA LEU A 193 -1.16 -0.20 -2.25
C LEU A 193 -0.29 -0.84 -1.16
N LEU A 194 0.98 -0.42 -1.08
CA LEU A 194 1.96 -0.94 -0.13
C LEU A 194 1.91 -0.27 1.25
N SER A 195 1.07 0.77 1.40
CA SER A 195 1.01 1.56 2.62
C SER A 195 0.38 0.78 3.79
N PRO A 196 0.97 0.83 5.00
CA PRO A 196 0.39 0.23 6.20
C PRO A 196 -0.92 0.89 6.63
N GLN A 197 -1.26 2.06 6.07
CA GLN A 197 -2.54 2.73 6.29
C GLN A 197 -3.72 2.01 5.64
N MET A 198 -3.46 0.93 4.88
CA MET A 198 -4.50 0.11 4.22
C MET A 198 -5.48 0.93 3.38
N LEU A 199 -4.96 1.88 2.59
CA LEU A 199 -5.80 2.82 1.83
C LEU A 199 -6.76 2.12 0.87
N TYR A 200 -6.37 0.96 0.30
CA TYR A 200 -7.23 0.15 -0.57
C TYR A 200 -8.38 -0.56 0.17
N LEU A 201 -8.30 -0.67 1.50
CA LEU A 201 -9.37 -1.24 2.33
C LEU A 201 -10.27 -0.17 2.93
N THR A 202 -9.80 1.07 3.02
CA THR A 202 -10.52 2.16 3.68
C THR A 202 -11.19 3.12 2.69
N HIS A 203 -10.77 3.09 1.42
CA HIS A 203 -11.29 3.99 0.38
C HIS A 203 -11.71 3.24 -0.86
N GLN A 204 -12.73 3.75 -1.52
CA GLN A 204 -13.20 3.20 -2.79
C GLN A 204 -12.24 3.51 -3.94
N PRO A 205 -12.18 2.66 -5.00
CA PRO A 205 -11.25 2.83 -6.12
C PRO A 205 -11.30 4.21 -6.79
N HIS A 206 -12.48 4.77 -6.96
CA HIS A 206 -12.64 6.10 -7.56
C HIS A 206 -12.03 7.22 -6.71
N ALA A 207 -12.12 7.12 -5.38
CA ALA A 207 -11.52 8.09 -4.48
C ALA A 207 -9.99 8.02 -4.52
N LEU A 208 -9.43 6.80 -4.56
CA LEU A 208 -7.97 6.59 -4.69
C LEU A 208 -7.46 7.11 -6.04
N ALA A 209 -8.15 6.80 -7.15
CA ALA A 209 -7.78 7.28 -8.48
C ALA A 209 -7.76 8.81 -8.53
N THR A 210 -8.80 9.45 -8.02
CA THR A 210 -8.92 10.91 -7.98
C THR A 210 -7.83 11.56 -7.12
N ALA A 211 -7.58 11.01 -5.93
CA ALA A 211 -6.55 11.51 -5.02
C ALA A 211 -5.14 11.37 -5.61
N ALA A 212 -4.85 10.26 -6.30
CA ALA A 212 -3.56 10.05 -6.95
C ALA A 212 -3.33 11.04 -8.10
N ILE A 213 -4.34 11.30 -8.93
CA ILE A 213 -4.26 12.30 -10.02
C ILE A 213 -4.06 13.71 -9.44
N TYR A 214 -4.81 14.06 -8.40
CA TYR A 214 -4.66 15.36 -7.74
C TYR A 214 -3.25 15.57 -7.19
N ASN A 215 -2.69 14.58 -6.49
CA ASN A 215 -1.35 14.67 -5.94
C ASN A 215 -0.29 14.76 -7.06
N ALA A 216 -0.43 13.96 -8.11
CA ALA A 216 0.45 13.98 -9.26
C ALA A 216 0.44 15.35 -9.98
N ALA A 217 -0.73 15.93 -10.17
CA ALA A 217 -0.89 17.25 -10.79
C ALA A 217 -0.30 18.37 -9.91
N ARG A 218 -0.48 18.28 -8.59
CA ARG A 218 0.07 19.25 -7.63
C ARG A 218 1.59 19.23 -7.59
N ASP A 219 2.19 18.03 -7.65
CA ASP A 219 3.64 17.86 -7.54
C ASP A 219 4.38 18.12 -8.87
N THR A 220 3.65 18.46 -9.94
CA THR A 220 4.20 18.76 -11.27
C THR A 220 3.81 20.17 -11.72
N PRO A 221 4.22 21.22 -11.00
CA PRO A 221 3.76 22.60 -11.23
C PRO A 221 4.24 23.22 -12.54
N SER A 222 5.33 22.73 -13.13
CA SER A 222 6.02 23.36 -14.27
C SER A 222 5.32 23.22 -15.62
N HIS A 223 4.20 22.48 -15.72
CA HIS A 223 3.46 22.27 -16.98
C HIS A 223 2.11 22.99 -17.02
N PHE A 224 1.69 23.60 -15.94
CA PHE A 224 0.56 24.51 -15.93
C PHE A 224 1.10 25.92 -16.05
N GLY A 225 1.19 26.42 -17.30
CA GLY A 225 1.62 27.80 -17.56
C GLY A 225 0.88 28.79 -16.65
N GLU A 226 1.55 29.87 -16.29
CA GLU A 226 1.22 30.89 -15.28
C GLU A 226 -0.20 31.49 -15.33
N ASN A 227 -1.07 31.06 -16.22
CA ASN A 227 -2.35 31.77 -16.47
C ASN A 227 -3.56 30.88 -16.79
N LYS A 228 -3.81 29.82 -16.05
CA LYS A 228 -5.19 29.34 -15.88
C LYS A 228 -5.18 28.33 -14.73
N GLY A 229 -5.45 28.80 -13.51
CA GLY A 229 -5.80 27.89 -12.42
C GLY A 229 -6.95 27.01 -12.87
N ILE A 230 -6.66 25.74 -13.19
CA ILE A 230 -7.67 24.74 -13.42
C ILE A 230 -8.36 24.57 -12.07
N LYS A 231 -9.47 25.27 -11.88
CA LYS A 231 -10.35 24.99 -10.73
C LYS A 231 -10.93 23.61 -10.99
N PHE A 232 -10.30 22.58 -10.42
CA PHE A 232 -10.93 21.27 -10.29
C PHE A 232 -12.14 21.43 -9.34
N THR A 233 -13.28 21.77 -9.91
CA THR A 233 -14.54 21.73 -9.20
C THR A 233 -15.00 20.28 -9.22
N PHE A 234 -14.43 19.45 -8.34
CA PHE A 234 -15.00 18.15 -8.06
C PHE A 234 -16.34 18.35 -7.39
N LYS A 235 -17.43 18.24 -8.14
CA LYS A 235 -18.75 17.96 -7.58
C LYS A 235 -18.75 16.53 -7.04
N THR A 236 -17.90 16.26 -6.07
CA THR A 236 -18.00 15.04 -5.29
C THR A 236 -19.02 15.29 -4.20
N GLY A 237 -20.18 14.66 -4.34
CA GLY A 237 -21.21 14.59 -3.31
C GLY A 237 -20.77 13.83 -2.06
N ASN A 238 -19.50 13.91 -1.66
CA ASN A 238 -18.93 13.22 -0.53
C ASN A 238 -18.45 14.22 0.53
N ALA A 239 -19.38 14.58 1.44
CA ALA A 239 -19.12 15.39 2.62
C ALA A 239 -17.91 14.89 3.47
N ARG A 240 -17.54 13.61 3.38
CA ARG A 240 -16.37 13.03 4.05
C ARG A 240 -15.03 13.53 3.53
N TYR A 241 -14.90 13.82 2.25
CA TYR A 241 -13.63 14.31 1.70
C TYR A 241 -13.36 15.76 2.08
N GLN A 242 -14.40 16.57 2.16
CA GLN A 242 -14.30 17.93 2.71
C GLN A 242 -13.96 17.93 4.20
N CYS A 243 -14.44 16.94 4.96
CA CYS A 243 -14.11 16.78 6.37
C CYS A 243 -12.61 16.51 6.59
N VAL A 244 -11.98 15.63 5.80
CA VAL A 244 -10.54 15.32 5.92
C VAL A 244 -9.68 16.54 5.56
N LEU A 245 -10.05 17.32 4.56
CA LEU A 245 -9.34 18.57 4.21
C LEU A 245 -9.54 19.67 5.26
N GLN A 246 -10.73 19.76 5.84
CA GLN A 246 -11.02 20.67 6.95
C GLN A 246 -10.30 20.27 8.23
N ASP A 247 -10.24 18.96 8.55
CA ASP A 247 -9.53 18.44 9.71
C ASP A 247 -8.02 18.69 9.59
N ARG A 248 -7.43 18.54 8.40
CA ARG A 248 -6.03 18.86 8.16
C ARG A 248 -5.76 20.38 8.32
N ALA A 249 -6.62 21.22 7.75
CA ALA A 249 -6.49 22.66 7.88
C ALA A 249 -6.68 23.12 9.34
N HIS A 250 -7.55 22.46 10.09
CA HIS A 250 -7.74 22.69 11.52
C HIS A 250 -6.51 22.23 12.33
N TYR A 251 -5.94 21.07 12.01
CA TYR A 251 -4.72 20.55 12.63
C TYR A 251 -3.53 21.49 12.43
N GLU A 252 -3.31 21.97 11.20
CA GLU A 252 -2.22 22.91 10.90
C GLU A 252 -2.40 24.27 11.61
N ARG A 253 -3.62 24.77 11.71
CA ARG A 253 -3.93 26.00 12.49
C ARG A 253 -3.67 25.81 13.98
N THR A 254 -4.06 24.65 14.52
CA THR A 254 -3.86 24.33 15.95
C THR A 254 -2.39 24.14 16.27
N LYS A 255 -1.61 23.56 15.34
CA LYS A 255 -0.16 23.43 15.46
C LYS A 255 0.54 24.79 15.42
N ALA A 256 0.18 25.66 14.49
CA ALA A 256 0.70 27.03 14.40
C ALA A 256 0.35 27.87 15.65
N SER A 257 -0.87 27.71 16.18
CA SER A 257 -1.30 28.39 17.40
C SER A 257 -0.52 27.92 18.64
N ARG A 258 -0.18 26.62 18.73
CA ARG A 258 0.65 26.08 19.81
C ARG A 258 2.10 26.54 19.73
N GLN A 259 2.67 26.65 18.54
CA GLN A 259 4.03 27.19 18.35
C GLN A 259 4.10 28.67 18.77
N ASN A 260 3.13 29.50 18.38
CA ASN A 260 3.08 30.90 18.77
C ASN A 260 2.88 31.09 20.28
N SER A 261 2.19 30.16 20.97
CA SER A 261 2.03 30.22 22.43
C SER A 261 3.29 29.79 23.20
N THR A 262 4.10 28.87 22.65
CA THR A 262 5.40 28.50 23.25
C THR A 262 6.45 29.60 23.06
N ASP A 263 6.44 30.28 21.93
CA ASP A 263 7.37 31.39 21.66
C ASP A 263 7.02 32.64 22.50
N SER A 264 5.75 32.87 22.84
CA SER A 264 5.32 33.97 23.72
C SER A 264 5.63 33.71 25.19
N VAL A 265 5.73 32.43 25.61
CA VAL A 265 6.10 32.08 27.01
C VAL A 265 7.62 32.20 27.18
N SER A 266 8.42 31.80 26.19
CA SER A 266 9.88 31.92 26.24
C SER A 266 10.38 33.40 26.19
N SER A 267 9.62 34.29 25.53
CA SER A 267 9.94 35.73 25.51
C SER A 267 9.58 36.47 26.80
N ASN A 268 8.60 35.96 27.59
CA ASN A 268 8.24 36.53 28.88
C ASN A 268 9.12 36.09 30.06
N GLU A 269 9.83 34.97 29.95
CA GLU A 269 10.81 34.54 30.95
C GLU A 269 12.13 35.28 30.82
N SER A 270 12.54 35.66 29.60
CA SER A 270 13.77 36.43 29.39
C SER A 270 13.69 37.89 29.86
N THR A 271 12.50 38.46 30.00
CA THR A 271 12.32 39.84 30.52
C THR A 271 12.14 39.94 32.02
N LYS A 272 12.02 38.82 32.74
CA LYS A 272 11.91 38.82 34.22
C LYS A 272 13.26 38.64 34.93
N THR A 273 14.31 38.22 34.24
CA THR A 273 15.65 38.03 34.83
C THR A 273 16.54 39.27 34.81
N GLU A 274 16.14 40.32 34.10
CA GLU A 274 16.92 41.58 34.06
C GLU A 274 16.48 42.66 35.08
N LYS A 275 15.45 42.42 35.90
CA LYS A 275 14.94 43.40 36.88
C LYS A 275 15.21 43.06 38.35
N SER A 276 16.12 42.13 38.67
CA SER A 276 16.49 41.81 40.06
C SER A 276 17.97 41.99 40.41
N SER A 277 18.69 42.83 39.69
CA SER A 277 20.04 43.26 40.08
C SER A 277 20.17 44.76 39.92
N HIS A 278 19.58 45.48 40.86
CA HIS A 278 20.04 46.81 41.33
C HIS A 278 19.53 47.03 42.74
#